data_8d7cf4b6de5fc265271cff8a2e013a39
#
_entry.id   8d7cf4b6de5fc265271cff8a2e013a39
#
_cell.length_a   1.000
_cell.length_b   1.000
_cell.length_c   1.000
_cell.angle_alpha   90.00
_cell.angle_beta   90.00
_cell.angle_gamma   90.00
#
_symmetry.space_group_name_H-M   'P 1'
#
loop_
_entity.id
_entity.type
_entity.pdbx_description
1 polymer ?
#
loop_
_entity_poly.entity_id
_entity_poly.type
_entity_poly.pdbx_seq_one_letter_code
_entity_poly.pdbx_strand_id
1 'polypeptide(L)'
;IALKNAFLSLQKKVDYEVQNFLFKGNSKPDVEILVSTPSVSYGYPELLCKEIDFFKNKKILYLIDEMENFSELQQKLIHTLLRGKPLACTYRIGIRPYGIRTQSILNDIEVNREGSEFQSINLDDYLRQKRNYKEYITKICKKRIDNSDLNISSGYDINDLIECQDE
;
A
#
# COMPACT_ATOMS: atom_id res chain seq x y z
N ILE A 1 -19.16 8.77 11.49
CA ILE A 1 -18.98 10.23 11.27
C ILE A 1 -18.01 10.80 12.31
N ALA A 2 -18.19 10.58 13.61
CA ALA A 2 -17.33 11.14 14.67
C ALA A 2 -15.84 10.80 14.51
N LEU A 3 -15.50 9.54 14.25
CA LEU A 3 -14.13 9.09 14.06
C LEU A 3 -13.46 9.76 12.85
N LYS A 4 -14.16 9.83 11.71
CA LYS A 4 -13.67 10.53 10.52
C LYS A 4 -13.33 11.99 10.83
N ASN A 5 -14.22 12.69 11.55
CA ASN A 5 -14.00 14.09 11.91
C ASN A 5 -12.81 14.27 12.86
N ALA A 6 -12.61 13.34 13.81
CA ALA A 6 -11.44 13.33 14.68
C ALA A 6 -10.12 13.17 13.89
N PHE A 7 -10.06 12.24 12.94
CA PHE A 7 -8.88 12.08 12.09
C PHE A 7 -8.63 13.31 11.22
N LEU A 8 -9.65 13.89 10.61
CA LEU A 8 -9.51 15.11 9.80
C LEU A 8 -9.04 16.31 10.63
N SER A 9 -9.51 16.42 11.87
CA SER A 9 -9.06 17.45 12.80
C SER A 9 -7.59 17.27 13.17
N LEU A 10 -7.17 16.05 13.48
CA LEU A 10 -5.79 15.73 13.79
C LEU A 10 -4.89 16.00 12.57
N GLN A 11 -5.28 15.58 11.37
CA GLN A 11 -4.55 15.85 10.15
C GLN A 11 -4.33 17.35 9.93
N LYS A 12 -5.39 18.15 10.04
CA LYS A 12 -5.28 19.62 9.90
C LYS A 12 -4.32 20.23 10.92
N LYS A 13 -4.33 19.72 12.16
CA LYS A 13 -3.42 20.19 13.21
C LYS A 13 -1.96 19.84 12.85
N VAL A 14 -1.71 18.62 12.40
CA VAL A 14 -0.38 18.19 11.94
C VAL A 14 0.09 19.04 10.78
N ASP A 15 -0.73 19.21 9.73
CA ASP A 15 -0.39 19.99 8.54
C ASP A 15 -0.07 21.46 8.92
N TYR A 16 -0.85 22.05 9.82
CA TYR A 16 -0.62 23.42 10.30
C TYR A 16 0.72 23.54 11.04
N GLU A 17 1.03 22.63 11.95
CA GLU A 17 2.28 22.63 12.69
C GLU A 17 3.50 22.37 11.79
N VAL A 18 3.38 21.47 10.82
CA VAL A 18 4.43 21.24 9.81
C VAL A 18 4.67 22.49 8.97
N GLN A 19 3.61 23.17 8.52
CA GLN A 19 3.75 24.42 7.77
C GLN A 19 4.39 25.51 8.63
N ASN A 20 3.97 25.67 9.88
CA ASN A 20 4.58 26.63 10.80
C ASN A 20 6.08 26.36 11.03
N PHE A 21 6.45 25.09 11.18
CA PHE A 21 7.86 24.70 11.31
C PHE A 21 8.67 25.07 10.05
N LEU A 22 8.13 24.75 8.86
CA LEU A 22 8.80 25.04 7.59
C LEU A 22 8.95 26.53 7.31
N PHE A 23 7.94 27.34 7.64
CA PHE A 23 7.92 28.77 7.31
C PHE A 23 8.50 29.66 8.40
N LYS A 24 8.38 29.28 9.67
CA LYS A 24 8.86 30.10 10.79
C LYS A 24 10.22 29.67 11.33
N GLY A 25 10.69 28.48 10.99
CA GLY A 25 12.08 28.02 11.20
C GLY A 25 12.50 27.78 12.66
N ASN A 26 11.66 28.04 13.66
CA ASN A 26 12.16 28.22 15.03
C ASN A 26 11.48 27.37 16.12
N SER A 27 10.53 26.52 15.83
CA SER A 27 9.90 25.70 16.86
C SER A 27 9.74 24.25 16.39
N LYS A 28 10.03 23.31 17.27
CA LYS A 28 9.64 21.91 17.02
C LYS A 28 8.12 21.88 16.86
N PRO A 29 7.60 21.03 15.94
CA PRO A 29 6.16 20.86 15.82
C PRO A 29 5.56 20.45 17.17
N ASP A 30 4.61 21.23 17.69
CA ASP A 30 3.92 20.95 18.94
C ASP A 30 2.64 20.13 18.65
N VAL A 31 2.85 18.88 18.25
CA VAL A 31 1.75 17.94 18.04
C VAL A 31 1.89 16.81 19.04
N GLU A 32 0.97 16.78 20.01
CA GLU A 32 0.83 15.66 20.91
C GLU A 32 0.08 14.52 20.20
N ILE A 33 0.79 13.45 19.87
CA ILE A 33 0.20 12.23 19.34
C ILE A 33 -0.05 11.30 20.50
N LEU A 34 -1.28 11.26 20.97
CA LEU A 34 -1.68 10.48 22.15
C LEU A 34 -1.77 8.98 21.90
N VAL A 35 -1.73 8.55 20.65
CA VAL A 35 -1.93 7.14 20.27
C VAL A 35 -0.81 6.69 19.36
N SER A 36 -0.12 5.62 19.71
CA SER A 36 0.93 5.06 18.87
C SER A 36 0.36 4.47 17.58
N THR A 37 1.12 4.55 16.49
CA THR A 37 0.72 3.98 15.19
C THR A 37 0.35 2.49 15.28
N PRO A 38 1.09 1.62 15.98
CA PRO A 38 0.68 0.23 16.19
C PRO A 38 -0.67 0.09 16.90
N SER A 39 -0.94 0.92 17.91
CA SER A 39 -2.22 0.87 18.62
C SER A 39 -3.41 1.21 17.72
N VAL A 40 -3.25 2.15 16.78
CA VAL A 40 -4.31 2.46 15.81
C VAL A 40 -4.42 1.33 14.78
N SER A 41 -3.30 0.89 14.22
CA SER A 41 -3.28 -0.07 13.11
C SER A 41 -3.76 -1.46 13.52
N TYR A 42 -3.58 -1.85 14.77
CA TYR A 42 -4.02 -3.14 15.31
C TYR A 42 -5.32 -3.03 16.11
N GLY A 43 -5.40 -2.04 16.99
CA GLY A 43 -6.53 -1.89 17.90
C GLY A 43 -7.84 -1.56 17.21
N TYR A 44 -7.80 -0.79 16.11
CA TYR A 44 -9.01 -0.49 15.34
C TYR A 44 -9.61 -1.75 14.67
N PRO A 45 -8.85 -2.59 13.94
CA PRO A 45 -9.31 -3.90 13.47
C PRO A 45 -9.85 -4.80 14.59
N GLU A 46 -9.15 -4.88 15.71
CA GLU A 46 -9.59 -5.69 16.87
C GLU A 46 -10.93 -5.20 17.41
N LEU A 47 -11.09 -3.89 17.56
CA LEU A 47 -12.34 -3.28 18.01
C LEU A 47 -13.49 -3.58 17.04
N LEU A 48 -13.26 -3.43 15.72
CA LEU A 48 -14.27 -3.76 14.72
C LEU A 48 -14.68 -5.24 14.77
N CYS A 49 -13.71 -6.13 14.90
CA CYS A 49 -13.97 -7.57 14.99
C CYS A 49 -14.72 -7.94 16.27
N LYS A 50 -14.53 -7.18 17.35
CA LYS A 50 -15.19 -7.41 18.63
C LYS A 50 -16.60 -6.84 18.68
N GLU A 51 -16.81 -5.61 18.21
CA GLU A 51 -18.04 -4.86 18.42
C GLU A 51 -19.06 -5.00 17.29
N ILE A 52 -18.63 -5.41 16.09
CA ILE A 52 -19.49 -5.46 14.92
C ILE A 52 -19.60 -6.90 14.41
N ASP A 53 -20.79 -7.47 14.47
CA ASP A 53 -21.05 -8.87 14.07
C ASP A 53 -20.58 -9.20 12.64
N PHE A 54 -20.72 -8.25 11.71
CA PHE A 54 -20.26 -8.43 10.33
C PHE A 54 -18.76 -8.72 10.24
N PHE A 55 -17.94 -8.19 11.15
CA PHE A 55 -16.49 -8.38 11.17
C PHE A 55 -16.03 -9.54 12.04
N LYS A 56 -16.92 -10.17 12.81
CA LYS A 56 -16.57 -11.37 13.58
C LYS A 56 -15.97 -12.45 12.68
N ASN A 57 -14.86 -13.02 13.12
CA ASN A 57 -14.10 -14.05 12.37
C ASN A 57 -13.55 -13.60 10.99
N LYS A 58 -13.48 -12.29 10.74
CA LYS A 58 -12.86 -11.73 9.54
C LYS A 58 -11.54 -11.06 9.89
N LYS A 59 -10.69 -10.90 8.89
CA LYS A 59 -9.48 -10.09 9.01
C LYS A 59 -9.59 -8.86 8.14
N ILE A 60 -9.16 -7.73 8.66
CA ILE A 60 -9.04 -6.50 7.87
C ILE A 60 -7.74 -6.58 7.07
N LEU A 61 -7.85 -6.42 5.76
CA LEU A 61 -6.71 -6.38 4.86
C LEU A 61 -6.34 -4.93 4.58
N TYR A 62 -5.16 -4.51 5.02
CA TYR A 62 -4.55 -3.26 4.59
C TYR A 62 -3.86 -3.44 3.24
N LEU A 63 -4.23 -2.62 2.29
CA LEU A 63 -3.59 -2.55 0.98
C LEU A 63 -2.75 -1.29 0.93
N ILE A 64 -1.45 -1.45 0.82
CA ILE A 64 -0.49 -0.35 0.70
C ILE A 64 0.11 -0.45 -0.69
N ASP A 65 -0.09 0.56 -1.51
CA ASP A 65 0.46 0.64 -2.85
C ASP A 65 1.57 1.68 -2.92
N GLU A 66 2.45 1.52 -3.90
CA GLU A 66 3.56 2.45 -4.17
C GLU A 66 4.45 2.75 -2.95
N MET A 67 4.79 1.71 -2.17
CA MET A 67 5.63 1.87 -0.98
C MET A 67 7.01 2.46 -1.31
N GLU A 68 7.46 2.42 -2.56
CA GLU A 68 8.67 3.10 -3.02
C GLU A 68 8.66 4.62 -2.82
N ASN A 69 7.47 5.23 -2.73
CA ASN A 69 7.32 6.66 -2.46
C ASN A 69 7.51 7.02 -0.99
N PHE A 70 7.55 6.03 -0.11
CA PHE A 70 7.78 6.24 1.31
C PHE A 70 9.25 6.53 1.60
N SER A 71 9.51 7.43 2.56
CA SER A 71 10.84 7.63 3.11
C SER A 71 11.33 6.35 3.82
N GLU A 72 12.63 6.24 4.04
CA GLU A 72 13.20 5.09 4.76
C GLU A 72 12.55 4.90 6.15
N LEU A 73 12.32 6.00 6.87
CA LEU A 73 11.66 5.95 8.18
C LEU A 73 10.23 5.43 8.10
N GLN A 74 9.48 5.83 7.08
CA GLN A 74 8.13 5.33 6.85
C GLN A 74 8.14 3.85 6.45
N GLN A 75 9.12 3.40 5.66
CA GLN A 75 9.28 1.97 5.35
C GLN A 75 9.61 1.18 6.62
N LYS A 76 10.52 1.67 7.49
CA LYS A 76 10.79 1.05 8.81
C LYS A 76 9.53 0.92 9.67
N LEU A 77 8.67 1.93 9.65
CA LEU A 77 7.39 1.87 10.36
C LEU A 77 6.50 0.75 9.83
N ILE A 78 6.33 0.65 8.50
CA ILE A 78 5.55 -0.44 7.88
C ILE A 78 6.16 -1.80 8.21
N HIS A 79 7.48 -1.95 8.17
CA HIS A 79 8.16 -3.19 8.55
C HIS A 79 7.93 -3.54 10.02
N THR A 80 7.86 -2.55 10.90
CA THR A 80 7.50 -2.76 12.32
C THR A 80 6.07 -3.30 12.46
N LEU A 81 5.12 -2.74 11.68
CA LEU A 81 3.74 -3.21 11.67
C LEU A 81 3.62 -4.64 11.11
N LEU A 82 4.37 -4.99 10.07
CA LEU A 82 4.39 -6.36 9.54
C LEU A 82 4.87 -7.38 10.59
N ARG A 83 5.88 -7.02 11.36
CA ARG A 83 6.47 -7.88 12.37
C ARG A 83 5.53 -8.15 13.55
N GLY A 84 4.65 -7.22 13.88
CA GLY A 84 3.71 -7.34 14.99
C GLY A 84 2.69 -8.48 14.85
N LYS A 85 2.49 -9.03 13.64
CA LYS A 85 1.60 -10.18 13.34
C LYS A 85 0.23 -10.10 14.03
N PRO A 86 -0.52 -9.01 13.89
CA PRO A 86 -1.80 -8.85 14.55
C PRO A 86 -2.81 -9.91 14.07
N LEU A 87 -3.67 -10.38 14.98
CA LEU A 87 -4.66 -11.42 14.65
C LEU A 87 -5.80 -10.89 13.78
N ALA A 88 -6.21 -9.63 14.01
CA ALA A 88 -7.39 -9.04 13.38
C ALA A 88 -7.11 -8.37 12.03
N CYS A 89 -5.85 -8.20 11.65
CA CYS A 89 -5.51 -7.60 10.35
C CYS A 89 -4.32 -8.27 9.68
N THR A 90 -4.13 -7.94 8.41
CA THR A 90 -2.98 -8.37 7.60
C THR A 90 -2.68 -7.29 6.56
N TYR A 91 -1.51 -7.38 5.93
CA TYR A 91 -1.04 -6.38 4.99
C TYR A 91 -0.73 -7.01 3.63
N ARG A 92 -1.02 -6.28 2.56
CA ARG A 92 -0.50 -6.51 1.23
C ARG A 92 0.12 -5.23 0.73
N ILE A 93 1.35 -5.33 0.26
CA ILE A 93 2.16 -4.17 -0.11
C ILE A 93 2.59 -4.31 -1.56
N GLY A 94 2.23 -3.31 -2.37
CA GLY A 94 2.77 -3.12 -3.71
C GLY A 94 4.01 -2.25 -3.63
N ILE A 95 5.11 -2.73 -4.17
CA ILE A 95 6.38 -2.01 -4.22
C ILE A 95 7.19 -2.46 -5.44
N ARG A 96 7.88 -1.53 -6.07
CA ARG A 96 8.86 -1.87 -7.10
C ARG A 96 10.16 -2.35 -6.44
N PRO A 97 10.85 -3.37 -6.98
CA PRO A 97 12.04 -3.94 -6.34
C PRO A 97 13.11 -2.91 -5.97
N TYR A 98 13.34 -1.91 -6.82
CA TYR A 98 14.32 -0.83 -6.57
C TYR A 98 13.82 0.21 -5.54
N GLY A 99 12.57 0.16 -5.14
CA GLY A 99 11.98 1.07 -4.15
C GLY A 99 12.16 0.60 -2.71
N ILE A 100 12.66 -0.61 -2.50
CA ILE A 100 12.95 -1.14 -1.16
C ILE A 100 14.24 -0.49 -0.66
N ARG A 101 14.10 0.47 0.25
CA ARG A 101 15.23 1.22 0.82
C ARG A 101 15.81 0.55 2.05
N THR A 102 14.99 -0.20 2.75
CA THR A 102 15.35 -0.88 3.99
C THR A 102 14.44 -2.07 4.24
N GLN A 103 14.90 -3.04 4.99
CA GLN A 103 14.10 -4.11 5.59
C GLN A 103 14.12 -4.05 7.12
N SER A 104 14.83 -3.06 7.67
CA SER A 104 14.92 -2.85 9.12
C SER A 104 13.60 -2.33 9.68
N ILE A 105 13.36 -2.59 10.94
CA ILE A 105 12.27 -2.01 11.72
C ILE A 105 12.76 -0.75 12.45
N LEU A 106 11.87 -0.07 13.15
CA LEU A 106 12.19 1.23 13.81
C LEU A 106 13.32 1.16 14.83
N ASN A 107 13.63 0.01 15.42
CA ASN A 107 14.73 -0.13 16.36
C ASN A 107 16.12 -0.32 15.71
N ASP A 108 16.18 -0.42 14.38
CA ASP A 108 17.39 -0.63 13.57
C ASP A 108 18.23 -1.88 13.90
N ILE A 109 17.81 -2.68 14.86
CA ILE A 109 18.52 -3.91 15.29
C ILE A 109 17.99 -5.11 14.52
N GLU A 110 16.68 -5.13 14.25
CA GLU A 110 16.00 -6.25 13.66
C GLU A 110 15.61 -5.98 12.21
N VAL A 111 15.67 -7.01 11.40
CA VAL A 111 15.37 -6.98 9.97
C VAL A 111 14.29 -8.01 9.69
N ASN A 112 13.30 -7.66 8.91
CA ASN A 112 12.31 -8.60 8.42
C ASN A 112 12.92 -9.52 7.36
N ARG A 113 12.59 -10.80 7.46
CA ARG A 113 13.11 -11.83 6.55
C ARG A 113 11.98 -12.44 5.75
N GLU A 114 12.24 -12.63 4.46
CA GLU A 114 11.33 -13.37 3.60
C GLU A 114 11.17 -14.82 4.10
N GLY A 115 9.95 -15.34 4.01
CA GLY A 115 9.60 -16.67 4.53
C GLY A 115 9.25 -16.69 6.02
N SER A 116 9.66 -15.69 6.80
CA SER A 116 9.36 -15.56 8.22
C SER A 116 8.30 -14.49 8.49
N GLU A 117 8.61 -13.23 8.18
CA GLU A 117 7.73 -12.11 8.44
C GLU A 117 6.83 -11.77 7.24
N PHE A 118 7.30 -12.02 6.02
CA PHE A 118 6.54 -11.75 4.79
C PHE A 118 6.87 -12.80 3.71
N GLN A 119 6.04 -12.80 2.66
CA GLN A 119 6.29 -13.52 1.41
C GLN A 119 6.26 -12.52 0.27
N SER A 120 7.23 -12.60 -0.64
CA SER A 120 7.24 -11.78 -1.84
C SER A 120 6.68 -12.56 -3.04
N ILE A 121 6.01 -11.83 -3.91
CA ILE A 121 5.53 -12.34 -5.19
C ILE A 121 6.01 -11.34 -6.25
N ASN A 122 6.93 -11.79 -7.10
CA ASN A 122 7.28 -11.03 -8.30
C ASN A 122 6.16 -11.18 -9.33
N LEU A 123 5.41 -10.10 -9.55
CA LEU A 123 4.27 -10.13 -10.46
C LEU A 123 4.69 -10.32 -11.91
N ASP A 124 5.84 -9.80 -12.32
CA ASP A 124 6.34 -9.97 -13.69
C ASP A 124 6.65 -11.43 -13.97
N ASP A 125 7.38 -12.09 -13.06
CA ASP A 125 7.70 -13.51 -13.21
C ASP A 125 6.43 -14.37 -13.14
N TYR A 126 5.55 -14.05 -12.20
CA TYR A 126 4.27 -14.75 -12.04
C TYR A 126 3.40 -14.65 -13.30
N LEU A 127 3.34 -13.48 -13.93
CA LEU A 127 2.55 -13.26 -15.13
C LEU A 127 3.19 -13.90 -16.36
N ARG A 128 4.52 -13.81 -16.50
CA ARG A 128 5.27 -14.43 -17.63
C ARG A 128 5.18 -15.95 -17.62
N GLN A 129 5.13 -16.56 -16.45
CA GLN A 129 4.98 -18.02 -16.31
C GLN A 129 3.58 -18.52 -16.69
N LYS A 130 2.59 -17.66 -16.80
CA LYS A 130 1.25 -18.05 -17.24
C LYS A 130 1.27 -18.42 -18.71
N ARG A 131 0.84 -19.65 -19.03
CA ARG A 131 0.73 -20.16 -20.41
C ARG A 131 -0.06 -19.24 -21.36
N ASN A 132 -0.91 -18.36 -20.83
CA ASN A 132 -1.80 -17.49 -21.58
C ASN A 132 -1.48 -16.00 -21.37
N TYR A 133 -0.20 -15.62 -21.19
CA TYR A 133 0.19 -14.23 -20.96
C TYR A 133 -0.30 -13.31 -22.09
N LYS A 134 -0.09 -13.72 -23.35
CA LYS A 134 -0.56 -12.96 -24.53
C LYS A 134 -2.08 -12.73 -24.48
N GLU A 135 -2.85 -13.77 -24.21
CA GLU A 135 -4.32 -13.67 -24.09
C GLU A 135 -4.74 -12.73 -22.93
N TYR A 136 -4.04 -12.80 -21.80
CA TYR A 136 -4.30 -11.95 -20.65
C TYR A 136 -4.06 -10.47 -20.97
N ILE A 137 -2.94 -10.13 -21.60
CA ILE A 137 -2.63 -8.76 -22.03
C ILE A 137 -3.63 -8.27 -23.08
N THR A 138 -3.96 -9.09 -24.07
CA THR A 138 -4.97 -8.78 -25.08
C THR A 138 -6.31 -8.41 -24.44
N LYS A 139 -6.77 -9.17 -23.45
CA LYS A 139 -8.02 -8.88 -22.71
C LYS A 139 -7.96 -7.56 -21.95
N ILE A 140 -6.82 -7.24 -21.32
CA ILE A 140 -6.65 -5.96 -20.62
C ILE A 140 -6.69 -4.80 -21.60
N CYS A 141 -5.93 -4.88 -22.68
CA CYS A 141 -5.89 -3.83 -23.70
C CYS A 141 -7.27 -3.61 -24.30
N LYS A 142 -7.96 -4.68 -24.68
CA LYS A 142 -9.32 -4.62 -25.20
C LYS A 142 -10.28 -3.92 -24.23
N LYS A 143 -10.28 -4.35 -22.98
CA LYS A 143 -11.14 -3.74 -21.96
C LYS A 143 -10.82 -2.26 -21.70
N ARG A 144 -9.55 -1.85 -21.80
CA ARG A 144 -9.17 -0.42 -21.68
C ARG A 144 -9.63 0.39 -22.87
N ILE A 145 -9.52 -0.16 -24.09
CA ILE A 145 -10.00 0.48 -25.32
C ILE A 145 -11.51 0.62 -25.27
N ASP A 146 -12.23 -0.47 -24.94
CA ASP A 146 -13.70 -0.47 -24.84
C ASP A 146 -14.24 0.53 -23.82
N ASN A 147 -13.47 0.81 -22.75
CA ASN A 147 -13.81 1.79 -21.71
C ASN A 147 -13.23 3.19 -21.96
N SER A 148 -12.55 3.42 -23.07
CA SER A 148 -12.02 4.73 -23.45
C SER A 148 -12.97 5.43 -24.43
N ASP A 149 -13.00 6.76 -24.40
CA ASP A 149 -13.74 7.59 -25.37
C ASP A 149 -13.07 7.62 -26.76
N LEU A 150 -12.09 6.74 -27.00
CA LEU A 150 -11.40 6.64 -28.27
C LEU A 150 -12.29 5.92 -29.29
N ASN A 151 -12.80 6.64 -30.27
CA ASN A 151 -13.42 6.08 -31.46
C ASN A 151 -12.34 5.39 -32.33
N ILE A 152 -11.96 4.19 -31.93
CA ILE A 152 -11.09 3.36 -32.78
C ILE A 152 -11.97 2.75 -33.84
N SER A 153 -11.75 3.16 -35.09
CA SER A 153 -12.44 2.60 -36.25
C SER A 153 -12.31 1.06 -36.21
N SER A 154 -13.40 0.36 -36.49
CA SER A 154 -13.65 -1.07 -36.36
C SER A 154 -12.78 -1.99 -37.24
N GLY A 155 -11.49 -1.74 -37.33
CA GLY A 155 -10.55 -2.49 -38.17
C GLY A 155 -9.19 -2.81 -37.54
N TYR A 156 -8.96 -2.42 -36.29
CA TYR A 156 -7.70 -2.75 -35.60
C TYR A 156 -7.79 -4.12 -34.94
N ASP A 157 -6.97 -5.06 -35.38
CA ASP A 157 -6.73 -6.24 -34.57
C ASP A 157 -5.68 -5.88 -33.49
N ILE A 158 -6.08 -5.99 -32.22
CA ILE A 158 -5.18 -5.74 -31.09
C ILE A 158 -3.96 -6.69 -31.13
N ASN A 159 -4.10 -7.83 -31.77
CA ASN A 159 -3.00 -8.76 -31.94
C ASN A 159 -1.87 -8.17 -32.80
N ASP A 160 -2.19 -7.35 -33.79
CA ASP A 160 -1.19 -6.68 -34.65
C ASP A 160 -0.39 -5.61 -33.89
N LEU A 161 -0.97 -5.05 -32.81
CA LEU A 161 -0.31 -4.07 -31.92
C LEU A 161 0.55 -4.73 -30.83
N ILE A 162 0.29 -6.00 -30.53
CA ILE A 162 0.97 -6.75 -29.46
C ILE A 162 2.11 -7.64 -30.04
N GLU A 163 2.18 -7.84 -31.32
CA GLU A 163 3.35 -8.41 -32.01
C GLU A 163 4.52 -7.44 -31.91
N CYS A 164 5.01 -7.24 -30.70
CA CYS A 164 6.33 -6.68 -30.49
C CYS A 164 7.36 -7.69 -31.01
N GLN A 165 8.08 -7.25 -32.01
CA GLN A 165 9.32 -7.72 -32.51
C GLN A 165 10.13 -8.51 -31.49
N ASP A 166 10.10 -9.83 -31.64
CA ASP A 166 11.14 -10.71 -31.14
C ASP A 166 12.35 -10.52 -32.09
N GLU A 167 13.20 -9.51 -31.78
CA GLU A 167 14.58 -9.41 -32.27
C GLU A 167 15.56 -9.47 -31.08
#